data_5f5f639556f1bbfb2354e61e67efca6f
#
_entry.id   5f5f639556f1bbfb2354e61e67efca6f
#
_cell.length_a   1.000
_cell.length_b   1.000
_cell.length_c   1.000
_cell.angle_alpha   90.00
_cell.angle_beta   90.00
_cell.angle_gamma   90.00
#
_symmetry.space_group_name_H-M   'P 1'
#
loop_
_entity.id
_entity.type
_entity.pdbx_description
1 polymer ?
#
loop_
_entity_poly.entity_id
_entity_poly.type
_entity_poly.pdbx_seq_one_letter_code
_entity_poly.pdbx_strand_id
1 'polypeptide(L)'
;MGKKWSDNGMPSADYLGTLHADYRTRRGFAYGLDIRDVLLEKDCPDMTGLSFYKTHDKGVKINAGDDEYREHLDPDRWRFALQQMWSHRVNLRTDWRLKANINMLSDEYMLRDFYPEIYQRNSSPDNTVLLSRTDDTNDFSLLQRFVPNNFYIADQRTEFSYERIKSPVFRSPVMY
;
A
#
# COMPACT_ATOMS: atom_id res chain seq x y z
N MET A 1 14.90 23.18 -5.17
CA MET A 1 13.92 23.19 -6.28
C MET A 1 12.55 23.25 -5.66
N GLY A 2 11.81 24.37 -5.78
CA GLY A 2 10.54 24.58 -5.07
C GLY A 2 9.43 23.72 -5.67
N LYS A 3 8.69 23.01 -4.81
CA LYS A 3 7.45 22.32 -5.22
C LYS A 3 6.48 23.36 -5.80
N LYS A 4 6.08 23.20 -7.06
CA LYS A 4 4.94 23.95 -7.61
C LYS A 4 3.67 23.41 -6.93
N TRP A 5 3.06 24.25 -6.14
CA TRP A 5 1.73 23.99 -5.59
C TRP A 5 0.67 24.35 -6.65
N SER A 6 -0.36 23.53 -6.81
CA SER A 6 -1.52 23.93 -7.57
C SER A 6 -2.23 25.10 -6.84
N ASP A 7 -2.95 25.94 -7.54
CA ASP A 7 -3.68 27.08 -6.97
C ASP A 7 -4.64 26.70 -5.83
N ASN A 8 -4.96 25.42 -5.69
CA ASN A 8 -5.79 24.85 -4.62
C ASN A 8 -5.02 24.28 -3.43
N GLY A 9 -3.69 24.52 -3.33
CA GLY A 9 -2.88 24.06 -2.21
C GLY A 9 -2.58 22.56 -2.19
N MET A 10 -2.96 21.80 -3.22
CA MET A 10 -2.59 20.39 -3.35
C MET A 10 -1.28 20.25 -4.12
N PRO A 11 -0.39 19.32 -3.73
CA PRO A 11 0.77 18.99 -4.54
C PRO A 11 0.29 18.51 -5.92
N SER A 12 0.87 19.04 -7.00
CA SER A 12 0.62 18.52 -8.34
C SER A 12 1.11 17.07 -8.40
N ALA A 13 0.22 16.15 -8.69
CA ALA A 13 0.56 14.75 -8.89
C ALA A 13 0.89 14.53 -10.37
N ASP A 14 2.03 13.91 -10.64
CA ASP A 14 2.39 13.45 -11.98
C ASP A 14 2.19 11.93 -12.03
N TYR A 15 1.14 11.50 -12.71
CA TYR A 15 0.81 10.09 -12.83
C TYR A 15 1.39 9.49 -14.10
N LEU A 16 2.05 8.34 -13.94
CA LEU A 16 2.49 7.49 -15.03
C LEU A 16 1.68 6.20 -15.06
N GLY A 17 0.92 6.00 -16.14
CA GLY A 17 0.18 4.76 -16.38
C GLY A 17 0.97 3.81 -17.28
N THR A 18 1.07 2.53 -16.89
CA THR A 18 1.69 1.46 -17.67
C THR A 18 0.72 0.30 -17.81
N LEU A 19 0.44 -0.11 -19.05
CA LEU A 19 -0.33 -1.31 -19.34
C LEU A 19 0.63 -2.47 -19.60
N HIS A 20 0.36 -3.61 -18.99
CA HIS A 20 1.11 -4.86 -19.17
C HIS A 20 0.28 -5.86 -19.94
N ALA A 21 0.90 -6.53 -20.91
CA ALA A 21 0.34 -7.67 -21.63
C ALA A 21 1.47 -8.69 -21.82
N ASP A 22 1.48 -9.72 -20.99
CA ASP A 22 2.54 -10.69 -20.91
C ASP A 22 2.05 -12.05 -21.41
N TYR A 23 2.88 -12.74 -22.18
CA TYR A 23 2.64 -14.13 -22.53
C TYR A 23 3.82 -14.99 -22.10
N ARG A 24 3.55 -15.94 -21.20
CA ARG A 24 4.53 -16.91 -20.73
C ARG A 24 4.16 -18.30 -21.24
N THR A 25 5.04 -18.92 -22.02
CA THR A 25 4.76 -20.18 -22.70
C THR A 25 4.29 -21.30 -21.77
N ARG A 26 4.79 -21.35 -20.53
CA ARG A 26 4.41 -22.35 -19.53
C ARG A 26 3.25 -21.92 -18.64
N ARG A 27 3.00 -20.61 -18.47
CA ARG A 27 2.01 -20.08 -17.53
C ARG A 27 0.79 -19.45 -18.20
N GLY A 28 0.90 -19.04 -19.46
CA GLY A 28 -0.22 -18.49 -20.21
C GLY A 28 -0.17 -16.96 -20.34
N PHE A 29 -1.33 -16.37 -20.58
CA PHE A 29 -1.50 -14.95 -20.81
C PHE A 29 -1.78 -14.22 -19.49
N ALA A 30 -1.20 -13.03 -19.37
CA ALA A 30 -1.45 -12.13 -18.24
C ALA A 30 -1.60 -10.69 -18.74
N TYR A 31 -2.34 -9.89 -17.97
CA TYR A 31 -2.51 -8.47 -18.20
C TYR A 31 -2.50 -7.70 -16.89
N GLY A 32 -2.13 -6.45 -16.95
CA GLY A 32 -2.05 -5.60 -15.77
C GLY A 32 -2.05 -4.13 -16.11
N LEU A 33 -2.20 -3.34 -15.05
CA LEU A 33 -2.17 -1.88 -15.07
C LEU A 33 -1.40 -1.41 -13.85
N ASP A 34 -0.41 -0.56 -14.07
CA ASP A 34 0.25 0.20 -13.01
C ASP A 34 0.00 1.69 -13.20
N ILE A 35 -0.42 2.38 -12.15
CA ILE A 35 -0.54 3.83 -12.10
C ILE A 35 0.33 4.30 -10.95
N ARG A 36 1.43 4.98 -11.27
CA ARG A 36 2.39 5.50 -10.29
C ARG A 36 2.31 7.01 -10.17
N ASP A 37 2.36 7.51 -8.96
CA ASP A 37 2.59 8.91 -8.67
C ASP A 37 4.10 9.15 -8.58
N VAL A 38 4.70 9.64 -9.66
CA VAL A 38 6.16 9.81 -9.80
C VAL A 38 6.72 10.77 -8.75
N LEU A 39 5.95 11.77 -8.35
CA LEU A 39 6.37 12.73 -7.33
C LEU A 39 6.34 12.11 -5.93
N LEU A 40 5.31 11.35 -5.63
CA LEU A 40 5.16 10.65 -4.36
C LEU A 40 6.23 9.55 -4.20
N GLU A 41 6.48 8.77 -5.25
CA GLU A 41 7.50 7.71 -5.27
C GLU A 41 8.90 8.25 -4.96
N LYS A 42 9.22 9.46 -5.40
CA LYS A 42 10.50 10.13 -5.12
C LYS A 42 10.67 10.50 -3.64
N ASP A 43 9.62 10.97 -3.01
CA ASP A 43 9.63 11.39 -1.60
C ASP A 43 9.36 10.20 -0.65
N CYS A 44 8.63 9.19 -1.12
CA CYS A 44 8.22 7.99 -0.36
C CYS A 44 8.34 6.75 -1.26
N PRO A 45 9.51 6.11 -1.36
CA PRO A 45 9.76 4.98 -2.28
C PRO A 45 8.84 3.77 -2.06
N ASP A 46 8.27 3.64 -0.86
CA ASP A 46 7.33 2.57 -0.52
C ASP A 46 5.90 2.83 -1.03
N MET A 47 5.64 4.04 -1.56
CA MET A 47 4.35 4.45 -2.09
C MET A 47 4.35 4.35 -3.61
N THR A 48 4.15 3.15 -4.13
CA THR A 48 4.28 2.84 -5.57
C THR A 48 3.03 3.14 -6.40
N GLY A 49 1.93 3.57 -5.77
CA GLY A 49 0.67 3.88 -6.43
C GLY A 49 -0.28 2.69 -6.52
N LEU A 50 -1.00 2.58 -7.64
CA LEU A 50 -1.95 1.49 -7.91
C LEU A 50 -1.28 0.47 -8.84
N SER A 51 -1.38 -0.81 -8.50
CA SER A 51 -0.97 -1.93 -9.35
C SER A 51 -2.06 -3.00 -9.36
N PHE A 52 -2.44 -3.42 -10.55
CA PHE A 52 -3.32 -4.55 -10.76
C PHE A 52 -2.71 -5.50 -11.79
N TYR A 53 -2.75 -6.78 -11.50
CA TYR A 53 -2.27 -7.82 -12.41
C TYR A 53 -3.16 -9.04 -12.31
N LYS A 54 -3.55 -9.60 -13.46
CA LYS A 54 -4.32 -10.84 -13.55
C LYS A 54 -3.70 -11.76 -14.58
N THR A 55 -3.66 -13.04 -14.26
CA THR A 55 -3.17 -14.09 -15.15
C THR A 55 -4.06 -15.33 -15.09
N HIS A 56 -4.19 -16.03 -16.22
CA HIS A 56 -4.69 -17.39 -16.26
C HIS A 56 -3.50 -18.35 -16.27
N ASP A 57 -3.11 -18.83 -15.08
CA ASP A 57 -1.87 -19.61 -14.87
C ASP A 57 -2.08 -21.10 -15.16
N LYS A 58 -1.69 -21.53 -16.35
CA LYS A 58 -1.68 -22.95 -16.73
C LYS A 58 -0.62 -23.76 -15.97
N GLY A 59 0.38 -23.10 -15.40
CA GLY A 59 1.49 -23.73 -14.68
C GLY A 59 1.13 -24.23 -13.30
N VAL A 60 -0.01 -23.81 -12.73
CA VAL A 60 -0.50 -24.30 -11.44
C VAL A 60 -0.61 -25.85 -11.45
N LYS A 61 -1.13 -26.44 -12.53
CA LYS A 61 -1.27 -27.88 -12.70
C LYS A 61 0.05 -28.62 -12.97
N ILE A 62 1.05 -27.93 -13.54
CA ILE A 62 2.34 -28.54 -13.93
C ILE A 62 3.25 -28.70 -12.72
N ASN A 63 3.12 -27.82 -11.72
CA ASN A 63 3.95 -27.83 -10.51
C ASN A 63 3.29 -28.61 -9.33
N ALA A 64 2.17 -29.27 -9.57
CA ALA A 64 1.43 -30.02 -8.56
C ALA A 64 2.21 -31.21 -7.95
N GLY A 65 3.35 -31.60 -8.54
CA GLY A 65 4.17 -32.68 -8.02
C GLY A 65 4.96 -32.36 -6.76
N ASP A 66 5.15 -31.08 -6.42
CA ASP A 66 5.98 -30.65 -5.28
C ASP A 66 5.17 -30.17 -4.06
N ASP A 67 3.88 -29.84 -4.24
CA ASP A 67 3.04 -29.32 -3.17
C ASP A 67 1.57 -29.74 -3.41
N GLU A 68 1.03 -30.64 -2.61
CA GLU A 68 -0.37 -31.09 -2.61
C GLU A 68 -1.36 -29.91 -2.53
N TYR A 69 -0.95 -28.79 -1.93
CA TYR A 69 -1.70 -27.55 -1.86
C TYR A 69 -1.89 -26.83 -3.20
N ARG A 70 -0.99 -26.99 -4.15
CA ARG A 70 -1.08 -26.31 -5.44
C ARG A 70 -2.13 -26.89 -6.38
N GLU A 71 -2.54 -28.12 -6.16
CA GLU A 71 -3.60 -28.78 -6.95
C GLU A 71 -4.96 -28.11 -6.80
N HIS A 72 -5.16 -27.38 -5.70
CA HIS A 72 -6.43 -26.72 -5.36
C HIS A 72 -6.43 -25.21 -5.70
N LEU A 73 -5.35 -24.67 -6.23
CA LEU A 73 -5.30 -23.25 -6.59
C LEU A 73 -6.12 -22.98 -7.86
N ASP A 74 -6.90 -21.88 -7.82
CA ASP A 74 -7.58 -21.37 -9.00
C ASP A 74 -6.52 -20.94 -10.05
N PRO A 75 -6.66 -21.38 -11.32
CA PRO A 75 -5.80 -20.89 -12.39
C PRO A 75 -5.93 -19.39 -12.64
N ASP A 76 -7.06 -18.78 -12.29
CA ASP A 76 -7.28 -17.33 -12.42
C ASP A 76 -6.69 -16.59 -11.22
N ARG A 77 -5.42 -16.26 -11.33
CA ARG A 77 -4.64 -15.62 -10.26
C ARG A 77 -4.54 -14.12 -10.48
N TRP A 78 -4.57 -13.36 -9.38
CA TRP A 78 -4.53 -11.91 -9.45
C TRP A 78 -3.82 -11.28 -8.25
N ARG A 79 -3.31 -10.08 -8.48
CA ARG A 79 -2.75 -9.18 -7.46
C ARG A 79 -3.35 -7.80 -7.62
N PHE A 80 -3.74 -7.20 -6.51
CA PHE A 80 -4.09 -5.79 -6.39
C PHE A 80 -3.21 -5.16 -5.32
N ALA A 81 -2.58 -4.03 -5.63
CA ALA A 81 -1.85 -3.24 -4.66
C ALA A 81 -2.22 -1.77 -4.80
N LEU A 82 -2.50 -1.13 -3.69
CA LEU A 82 -2.70 0.31 -3.60
C LEU A 82 -1.80 0.85 -2.49
N GLN A 83 -0.77 1.58 -2.89
CA GLN A 83 0.21 2.18 -2.00
C GLN A 83 0.25 3.66 -2.29
N GLN A 84 -0.61 4.42 -1.60
CA GLN A 84 -0.83 5.82 -1.88
C GLN A 84 -0.92 6.65 -0.60
N MET A 85 -0.48 7.89 -0.70
CA MET A 85 -0.61 8.88 0.35
C MET A 85 -1.26 10.15 -0.21
N TRP A 86 -2.33 10.58 0.46
CA TRP A 86 -2.99 11.86 0.18
C TRP A 86 -2.75 12.79 1.35
N SER A 87 -2.41 14.03 1.06
CA SER A 87 -2.28 15.08 2.06
C SER A 87 -3.18 16.25 1.71
N HIS A 88 -3.85 16.78 2.72
CA HIS A 88 -4.70 17.96 2.59
C HIS A 88 -4.38 18.95 3.70
N ARG A 89 -3.86 20.10 3.30
CA ARG A 89 -3.56 21.20 4.23
C ARG A 89 -4.76 22.12 4.33
N VAL A 90 -5.41 22.13 5.51
CA VAL A 90 -6.58 22.98 5.76
C VAL A 90 -6.14 24.44 5.98
N ASN A 91 -5.01 24.63 6.66
CA ASN A 91 -4.38 25.93 6.88
C ASN A 91 -2.87 25.76 7.07
N LEU A 92 -2.13 26.84 7.32
CA LEU A 92 -0.66 26.79 7.48
C LEU A 92 -0.19 25.92 8.68
N ARG A 93 -1.09 25.54 9.57
CA ARG A 93 -0.79 24.84 10.84
C ARG A 93 -1.39 23.44 10.93
N THR A 94 -2.38 23.11 10.08
CA THR A 94 -3.09 21.84 10.15
C THR A 94 -2.94 21.06 8.87
N ASP A 95 -2.36 19.88 8.97
CA ASP A 95 -2.12 18.95 7.88
C ASP A 95 -2.84 17.62 8.16
N TRP A 96 -3.67 17.20 7.22
CA TRP A 96 -4.31 15.88 7.21
C TRP A 96 -3.60 14.98 6.22
N ARG A 97 -3.33 13.74 6.63
CA ARG A 97 -2.73 12.72 5.78
C ARG A 97 -3.52 11.44 5.86
N LEU A 98 -3.83 10.88 4.71
CA LEU A 98 -4.37 9.55 4.56
C LEU A 98 -3.33 8.70 3.83
N LYS A 99 -2.82 7.65 4.47
CA LYS A 99 -1.91 6.68 3.89
C LYS A 99 -2.62 5.35 3.77
N ALA A 100 -2.69 4.82 2.56
CA ALA A 100 -3.21 3.48 2.29
C ALA A 100 -2.08 2.59 1.78
N ASN A 101 -1.93 1.42 2.40
CA ASN A 101 -1.07 0.33 1.94
C ASN A 101 -1.93 -0.93 1.91
N ILE A 102 -2.46 -1.25 0.73
CA ILE A 102 -3.38 -2.36 0.52
C ILE A 102 -2.74 -3.32 -0.48
N ASN A 103 -2.60 -4.57 -0.09
CA ASN A 103 -2.02 -5.63 -0.90
C ASN A 103 -2.95 -6.85 -0.84
N MET A 104 -3.73 -7.04 -1.89
CA MET A 104 -4.66 -8.15 -2.00
C MET A 104 -4.13 -9.14 -3.03
N LEU A 105 -4.14 -10.42 -2.68
CA LEU A 105 -3.62 -11.51 -3.48
C LEU A 105 -4.70 -12.57 -3.64
N SER A 106 -4.73 -13.26 -4.77
CA SER A 106 -5.62 -14.40 -4.98
C SER A 106 -5.24 -15.59 -4.10
N ASP A 107 -3.93 -15.78 -3.89
CA ASP A 107 -3.36 -16.90 -3.16
C ASP A 107 -1.98 -16.55 -2.58
N GLU A 108 -1.49 -17.37 -1.65
CA GLU A 108 -0.21 -17.19 -0.96
C GLU A 108 1.03 -17.30 -1.88
N TYR A 109 0.91 -18.02 -3.00
CA TYR A 109 2.00 -18.25 -3.94
C TYR A 109 2.12 -17.16 -5.02
N MET A 110 1.15 -16.26 -5.13
CA MET A 110 1.09 -15.22 -6.16
C MET A 110 2.35 -14.36 -6.19
N LEU A 111 2.84 -13.90 -5.04
CA LEU A 111 4.06 -13.10 -4.96
C LEU A 111 5.30 -13.94 -5.29
N ARG A 112 5.42 -15.14 -4.75
CA ARG A 112 6.56 -16.03 -5.00
C ARG A 112 6.73 -16.36 -6.49
N ASP A 113 5.62 -16.61 -7.17
CA ASP A 113 5.60 -17.10 -8.55
C ASP A 113 5.74 -15.98 -9.60
N PHE A 114 5.20 -14.80 -9.33
CA PHE A 114 5.14 -13.70 -10.30
C PHE A 114 5.96 -12.48 -9.92
N TYR A 115 6.22 -12.29 -8.62
CA TYR A 115 6.93 -11.14 -8.06
C TYR A 115 7.99 -11.56 -7.05
N PRO A 116 9.00 -12.38 -7.43
CA PRO A 116 9.98 -12.94 -6.51
C PRO A 116 10.78 -11.85 -5.75
N GLU A 117 11.03 -10.71 -6.37
CA GLU A 117 11.73 -9.60 -5.72
C GLU A 117 10.90 -8.96 -4.59
N ILE A 118 9.58 -8.83 -4.79
CA ILE A 118 8.66 -8.35 -3.75
C ILE A 118 8.56 -9.38 -2.64
N TYR A 119 8.42 -10.67 -3.00
CA TYR A 119 8.34 -11.76 -2.05
C TYR A 119 9.58 -11.87 -1.15
N GLN A 120 10.79 -11.68 -1.71
CA GLN A 120 12.05 -11.70 -0.95
C GLN A 120 12.15 -10.53 0.05
N ARG A 121 11.59 -9.36 -0.28
CA ARG A 121 11.56 -8.21 0.63
C ARG A 121 10.50 -8.34 1.70
N ASN A 122 9.32 -8.79 1.32
CA ASN A 122 8.16 -8.94 2.19
C ASN A 122 7.23 -10.03 1.66
N SER A 123 7.31 -11.21 2.25
CA SER A 123 6.49 -12.38 1.84
C SER A 123 5.02 -12.26 2.24
N SER A 124 4.72 -11.43 3.25
CA SER A 124 3.34 -11.20 3.73
C SER A 124 3.12 -9.69 3.91
N PRO A 125 2.80 -8.97 2.83
CA PRO A 125 2.62 -7.53 2.89
C PRO A 125 1.39 -7.15 3.72
N ASP A 126 1.58 -6.14 4.57
CA ASP A 126 0.53 -5.60 5.43
C ASP A 126 -0.56 -4.87 4.62
N ASN A 127 -1.78 -4.91 5.18
CA ASN A 127 -2.91 -4.12 4.70
C ASN A 127 -3.29 -3.11 5.77
N THR A 128 -2.94 -1.84 5.54
CA THR A 128 -3.11 -0.77 6.51
C THR A 128 -3.70 0.48 5.89
N VAL A 129 -4.56 1.14 6.64
CA VAL A 129 -5.02 2.50 6.36
C VAL A 129 -4.75 3.36 7.58
N LEU A 130 -3.97 4.41 7.40
CA LEU A 130 -3.60 5.37 8.43
C LEU A 130 -4.17 6.75 8.08
N LEU A 131 -5.03 7.25 8.95
CA LEU A 131 -5.46 8.65 8.93
C LEU A 131 -4.71 9.40 10.03
N SER A 132 -4.02 10.46 9.70
CA SER A 132 -3.35 11.32 10.67
C SER A 132 -3.69 12.79 10.45
N ARG A 133 -3.71 13.53 11.56
CA ARG A 133 -3.84 14.97 11.58
C ARG A 133 -2.80 15.53 12.53
N THR A 134 -2.00 16.44 12.01
CA THR A 134 -0.96 17.13 12.78
C THR A 134 -1.26 18.64 12.79
N ASP A 135 -1.25 19.26 13.95
CA ASP A 135 -1.24 20.72 14.08
C ASP A 135 -0.11 21.15 15.04
N ASP A 136 0.01 22.46 15.32
CA ASP A 136 1.12 23.01 16.12
C ASP A 136 1.20 22.40 17.54
N THR A 137 0.10 21.90 18.07
CA THR A 137 -0.03 21.46 19.47
C THR A 137 -0.58 20.07 19.65
N ASN A 138 -1.22 19.51 18.62
CA ASN A 138 -1.88 18.21 18.72
C ASN A 138 -1.49 17.33 17.53
N ASP A 139 -1.27 16.07 17.84
CA ASP A 139 -1.13 15.01 16.87
C ASP A 139 -2.18 13.94 17.11
N PHE A 140 -2.87 13.56 16.05
CA PHE A 140 -3.91 12.56 16.07
C PHE A 140 -3.59 11.52 15.00
N SER A 141 -3.71 10.24 15.32
CA SER A 141 -3.62 9.17 14.33
C SER A 141 -4.62 8.05 14.60
N LEU A 142 -5.18 7.53 13.53
CA LEU A 142 -6.04 6.34 13.49
C LEU A 142 -5.45 5.37 12.48
N LEU A 143 -4.93 4.25 12.96
CA LEU A 143 -4.44 3.15 12.14
C LEU A 143 -5.46 2.01 12.17
N GLN A 144 -5.87 1.56 10.98
CA GLN A 144 -6.61 0.34 10.78
C GLN A 144 -5.75 -0.66 10.02
N ARG A 145 -5.48 -1.82 10.61
CA ARG A 145 -4.90 -2.99 9.94
C ARG A 145 -5.98 -4.02 9.74
N PHE A 146 -6.03 -4.63 8.55
CA PHE A 146 -7.00 -5.67 8.19
C PHE A 146 -6.33 -6.83 7.47
N VAL A 147 -6.97 -7.99 7.54
CA VAL A 147 -6.49 -9.24 6.96
C VAL A 147 -7.52 -9.71 5.94
N PRO A 148 -7.29 -9.51 4.62
CA PRO A 148 -8.27 -9.86 3.61
C PRO A 148 -8.44 -11.37 3.42
N ASN A 149 -7.40 -12.18 3.70
CA ASN A 149 -7.38 -13.63 3.49
C ASN A 149 -6.63 -14.33 4.63
N ASN A 150 -6.94 -15.61 4.86
CA ASN A 150 -6.39 -16.40 5.96
C ASN A 150 -4.89 -16.71 5.86
N PHE A 151 -4.27 -16.50 4.71
CA PHE A 151 -2.84 -16.72 4.52
C PHE A 151 -1.95 -15.52 4.91
N TYR A 152 -2.55 -14.38 5.27
CA TYR A 152 -1.78 -13.27 5.84
C TYR A 152 -1.45 -13.52 7.30
N ILE A 153 -0.21 -13.23 7.67
CA ILE A 153 0.31 -13.45 9.04
C ILE A 153 -0.07 -12.32 9.99
N ALA A 154 -0.34 -11.13 9.44
CA ALA A 154 -0.62 -9.95 10.24
C ALA A 154 -1.97 -10.04 10.97
N ASP A 155 -2.01 -9.58 12.21
CA ASP A 155 -3.24 -9.50 12.99
C ASP A 155 -4.11 -8.31 12.58
N GLN A 156 -5.43 -8.49 12.64
CA GLN A 156 -6.36 -7.37 12.51
C GLN A 156 -6.25 -6.48 13.76
N ARG A 157 -6.00 -5.18 13.54
CA ARG A 157 -5.77 -4.24 14.64
C ARG A 157 -6.28 -2.85 14.29
N THR A 158 -6.92 -2.22 15.28
CA THR A 158 -7.27 -0.79 15.23
C THR A 158 -6.49 -0.07 16.33
N GLU A 159 -5.76 0.95 15.97
CA GLU A 159 -4.99 1.77 16.90
C GLU A 159 -5.42 3.23 16.78
N PHE A 160 -5.67 3.84 17.92
CA PHE A 160 -5.93 5.26 18.04
C PHE A 160 -4.83 5.88 18.90
N SER A 161 -4.23 6.96 18.41
CA SER A 161 -3.27 7.75 19.17
C SER A 161 -3.65 9.22 19.14
N TYR A 162 -3.55 9.86 20.29
CA TYR A 162 -3.68 11.31 20.44
C TYR A 162 -2.56 11.81 21.34
N GLU A 163 -1.79 12.74 20.83
CA GLU A 163 -0.71 13.37 21.56
C GLU A 163 -0.88 14.89 21.56
N ARG A 164 -0.69 15.50 22.73
CA ARG A 164 -0.68 16.95 22.86
C ARG A 164 0.73 17.44 23.13
N ILE A 165 1.28 18.15 22.16
CA ILE A 165 2.66 18.61 22.15
C ILE A 165 2.73 19.99 22.84
N LYS A 166 3.72 20.19 23.72
CA LYS A 166 4.05 21.48 24.36
C LYS A 166 2.86 22.16 25.05
N SER A 167 2.18 21.44 25.91
CA SER A 167 1.10 22.00 26.72
C SER A 167 1.58 22.29 28.15
N PRO A 168 1.34 23.49 28.70
CA PRO A 168 1.63 23.74 30.10
C PRO A 168 0.67 22.92 30.99
N VAL A 169 1.21 22.19 31.96
CA VAL A 169 0.42 21.41 32.90
C VAL A 169 0.03 22.33 34.07
N PHE A 170 -1.28 22.54 34.28
CA PHE A 170 -1.85 23.23 35.43
C PHE A 170 -1.20 24.60 35.77
N ARG A 171 -1.04 25.51 34.82
CA ARG A 171 -0.36 26.81 34.99
C ARG A 171 1.10 26.72 35.44
N SER A 172 1.71 25.55 35.37
CA SER A 172 3.14 25.37 35.61
C SER A 172 3.95 25.92 34.46
N PRO A 173 5.13 26.52 34.69
CA PRO A 173 6.06 26.89 33.64
C PRO A 173 6.75 25.67 32.98
N VAL A 174 6.53 24.48 33.49
CA VAL A 174 7.08 23.23 32.95
C VAL A 174 6.23 22.77 31.75
N MET A 175 6.85 22.66 30.62
CA MET A 175 6.26 22.07 29.39
C MET A 175 6.69 20.60 29.29
N TYR A 176 5.76 19.76 28.98
CA TYR A 176 5.99 18.36 28.65
C TYR A 176 5.76 18.12 27.15
#